data_06a986fdf0ede7c8bb5cde2cc617c588
#
_entry.id   06a986fdf0ede7c8bb5cde2cc617c588
#
_cell.length_a   1.000
_cell.length_b   1.000
_cell.length_c   1.000
_cell.angle_alpha   90.00
_cell.angle_beta   90.00
_cell.angle_gamma   90.00
#
_symmetry.space_group_name_H-M   'P 1'
#
loop_
_entity.id
_entity.type
_entity.pdbx_description
1 polymer ?
#
loop_
_entity_poly.entity_id
_entity_poly.type
_entity_poly.pdbx_seq_one_letter_code
_entity_poly.pdbx_strand_id
1 'polypeptide(L)'
;MPTDKYQEILNFWFEESSSKDHWAKNNEYDQKIRERFLDDVEKAIRNEYDDWQDEAKSSLALVILLDQFSRNLYREDPKSYSQDTKARLLVTEGVDRQYLDELDVSERLFYLLPLIHSEDLQDHSYVNQLGDVFLKENPNYENIKKSWGDHMVVIKKFG
;
A
#
# COMPACT_ATOMS: atom_id res chain seq x y z
N MET A 1 13.88 9.55 -16.87
CA MET A 1 14.46 9.67 -15.51
C MET A 1 13.69 8.80 -14.54
N PRO A 2 14.36 8.04 -13.67
CA PRO A 2 13.68 7.19 -12.69
C PRO A 2 12.71 7.95 -11.79
N THR A 3 13.03 9.20 -11.47
CA THR A 3 12.21 10.07 -10.62
C THR A 3 10.86 10.38 -11.23
N ASP A 4 10.77 10.44 -12.55
CA ASP A 4 9.52 10.80 -13.25
C ASP A 4 8.51 9.66 -13.18
N LYS A 5 8.99 8.41 -13.15
CA LYS A 5 8.11 7.24 -13.15
C LYS A 5 7.36 7.11 -11.82
N TYR A 6 8.02 7.29 -10.69
CA TYR A 6 7.30 7.20 -9.42
C TYR A 6 6.30 8.35 -9.26
N GLN A 7 6.62 9.53 -9.79
CA GLN A 7 5.67 10.65 -9.79
C GLN A 7 4.42 10.30 -10.60
N GLU A 8 4.57 9.67 -11.76
CA GLU A 8 3.45 9.24 -12.58
C GLU A 8 2.54 8.27 -11.83
N ILE A 9 3.12 7.32 -11.11
CA ILE A 9 2.37 6.35 -10.32
C ILE A 9 1.59 7.04 -9.20
N LEU A 10 2.23 7.94 -8.47
CA LEU A 10 1.58 8.68 -7.39
C LEU A 10 0.47 9.58 -7.92
N ASN A 11 0.71 10.24 -9.04
CA ASN A 11 -0.30 11.10 -9.66
C ASN A 11 -1.51 10.27 -10.10
N PHE A 12 -1.29 9.12 -10.72
CA PHE A 12 -2.38 8.23 -11.12
C PHE A 12 -3.20 7.81 -9.89
N TRP A 13 -2.53 7.35 -8.83
CA TRP A 13 -3.22 6.80 -7.67
C TRP A 13 -3.95 7.86 -6.84
N PHE A 14 -3.31 8.99 -6.60
CA PHE A 14 -3.85 10.01 -5.69
C PHE A 14 -4.62 11.12 -6.38
N GLU A 15 -4.34 11.43 -7.66
CA GLU A 15 -4.99 12.54 -8.36
C GLU A 15 -5.99 12.08 -9.42
N GLU A 16 -5.64 11.06 -10.22
CA GLU A 16 -6.53 10.58 -11.30
C GLU A 16 -7.56 9.57 -10.82
N SER A 17 -7.26 8.82 -9.75
CA SER A 17 -8.14 7.76 -9.24
C SER A 17 -9.03 8.30 -8.13
N SER A 18 -10.27 7.78 -8.06
CA SER A 18 -11.23 8.16 -7.02
C SER A 18 -11.17 7.17 -5.84
N SER A 19 -11.82 7.54 -4.74
CA SER A 19 -11.99 6.63 -3.61
C SER A 19 -12.70 5.35 -4.04
N LYS A 20 -13.68 5.46 -4.93
CA LYS A 20 -14.38 4.29 -5.47
C LYS A 20 -13.42 3.37 -6.24
N ASP A 21 -12.50 3.95 -7.04
CA ASP A 21 -11.48 3.19 -7.75
C ASP A 21 -10.58 2.42 -6.79
N HIS A 22 -10.22 3.04 -5.68
CA HIS A 22 -9.35 2.42 -4.68
C HIS A 22 -9.96 1.19 -4.00
N TRP A 23 -11.27 1.22 -3.72
CA TRP A 23 -11.90 0.25 -2.82
C TRP A 23 -12.89 -0.69 -3.48
N ALA A 24 -13.40 -0.36 -4.67
CA ALA A 24 -14.38 -1.19 -5.38
C ALA A 24 -13.71 -1.96 -6.51
N LYS A 25 -14.21 -3.17 -6.78
CA LYS A 25 -13.76 -3.94 -7.94
C LYS A 25 -14.30 -3.29 -9.21
N ASN A 26 -13.43 -3.01 -10.18
CA ASN A 26 -13.79 -2.40 -11.44
C ASN A 26 -12.85 -2.90 -12.53
N ASN A 27 -13.40 -3.68 -13.47
CA ASN A 27 -12.60 -4.29 -14.54
C ASN A 27 -11.96 -3.26 -15.46
N GLU A 28 -12.66 -2.14 -15.73
CA GLU A 28 -12.11 -1.08 -16.57
C GLU A 28 -10.92 -0.40 -15.90
N TYR A 29 -10.99 -0.17 -14.60
CA TYR A 29 -9.90 0.41 -13.83
C TYR A 29 -8.70 -0.55 -13.80
N ASP A 30 -8.97 -1.83 -13.54
CA ASP A 30 -7.92 -2.85 -13.53
C ASP A 30 -7.21 -2.93 -14.89
N GLN A 31 -7.97 -2.82 -15.98
CA GLN A 31 -7.40 -2.83 -17.35
C GLN A 31 -6.55 -1.59 -17.60
N LYS A 32 -6.96 -0.45 -17.09
CA LYS A 32 -6.18 0.79 -17.20
C LYS A 32 -4.82 0.65 -16.50
N ILE A 33 -4.81 0.04 -15.32
CA ILE A 33 -3.56 -0.23 -14.59
C ILE A 33 -2.69 -1.19 -15.40
N ARG A 34 -3.27 -2.23 -15.97
CA ARG A 34 -2.54 -3.19 -16.79
C ARG A 34 -1.88 -2.52 -18.00
N GLU A 35 -2.62 -1.69 -18.70
CA GLU A 35 -2.09 -1.01 -19.87
C GLU A 35 -0.97 -0.02 -19.54
N ARG A 36 -1.07 0.67 -18.41
CA ARG A 36 -0.12 1.72 -18.06
C ARG A 36 1.04 1.23 -17.18
N PHE A 37 0.82 0.25 -16.31
CA PHE A 37 1.75 -0.04 -15.21
C PHE A 37 2.14 -1.51 -15.04
N LEU A 38 1.67 -2.43 -15.88
CA LEU A 38 2.04 -3.85 -15.75
C LEU A 38 3.56 -4.04 -15.77
N ASP A 39 4.24 -3.38 -16.69
CA ASP A 39 5.69 -3.45 -16.80
C ASP A 39 6.37 -2.95 -15.52
N ASP A 40 5.84 -1.87 -14.95
CA ASP A 40 6.38 -1.30 -13.72
C ASP A 40 6.20 -2.24 -12.52
N VAL A 41 5.05 -2.90 -12.44
CA VAL A 41 4.82 -3.90 -11.38
C VAL A 41 5.79 -5.05 -11.52
N GLU A 42 6.00 -5.55 -12.74
CA GLU A 42 6.94 -6.64 -12.99
C GLU A 42 8.37 -6.23 -12.66
N LYS A 43 8.77 -5.00 -12.98
CA LYS A 43 10.08 -4.47 -12.61
C LYS A 43 10.25 -4.39 -11.10
N ALA A 44 9.22 -3.94 -10.39
CA ALA A 44 9.24 -3.88 -8.93
C ALA A 44 9.40 -5.28 -8.33
N ILE A 45 8.69 -6.27 -8.87
CA ILE A 45 8.79 -7.66 -8.43
C ILE A 45 10.20 -8.22 -8.64
N ARG A 46 10.86 -7.83 -9.72
CA ARG A 46 12.23 -8.27 -10.04
C ARG A 46 13.31 -7.46 -9.35
N ASN A 47 12.94 -6.59 -8.41
CA ASN A 47 13.87 -5.74 -7.65
C ASN A 47 14.56 -4.64 -8.48
N GLU A 48 14.01 -4.31 -9.65
CA GLU A 48 14.59 -3.27 -10.51
C GLU A 48 14.33 -1.85 -10.01
N TYR A 49 13.39 -1.67 -9.07
CA TYR A 49 13.06 -0.39 -8.46
C TYR A 49 13.46 -0.30 -6.98
N ASP A 50 14.35 -1.18 -6.51
CA ASP A 50 14.69 -1.23 -5.09
C ASP A 50 15.32 0.06 -4.57
N ASP A 51 15.98 0.85 -5.42
CA ASP A 51 16.53 2.15 -5.02
C ASP A 51 15.45 3.19 -4.70
N TRP A 52 14.19 2.94 -5.09
CA TRP A 52 13.07 3.82 -4.72
C TRP A 52 12.83 3.84 -3.20
N GLN A 53 13.32 2.85 -2.48
CA GLN A 53 13.19 2.82 -1.01
C GLN A 53 14.00 3.90 -0.30
N ASP A 54 14.88 4.60 -1.02
CA ASP A 54 15.78 5.59 -0.43
C ASP A 54 15.11 6.92 -0.09
N GLU A 55 13.89 7.18 -0.60
CA GLU A 55 13.14 8.40 -0.31
C GLU A 55 11.67 8.07 0.00
N ALA A 56 11.02 8.94 0.79
CA ALA A 56 9.65 8.69 1.24
C ALA A 56 8.66 8.55 0.07
N LYS A 57 8.66 9.49 -0.87
CA LYS A 57 7.70 9.49 -1.98
C LYS A 57 7.93 8.33 -2.94
N SER A 58 9.16 8.02 -3.30
CA SER A 58 9.45 6.90 -4.18
C SER A 58 9.18 5.57 -3.48
N SER A 59 9.45 5.49 -2.17
CA SER A 59 9.09 4.30 -1.39
C SER A 59 7.58 4.08 -1.38
N LEU A 60 6.79 5.14 -1.23
CA LEU A 60 5.33 5.05 -1.31
C LEU A 60 4.88 4.51 -2.67
N ALA A 61 5.45 4.99 -3.76
CA ALA A 61 5.12 4.50 -5.10
C ALA A 61 5.44 3.01 -5.23
N LEU A 62 6.57 2.57 -4.69
CA LEU A 62 6.93 1.15 -4.70
C LEU A 62 5.92 0.31 -3.91
N VAL A 63 5.47 0.81 -2.77
CA VAL A 63 4.41 0.14 -1.98
C VAL A 63 3.13 0.02 -2.80
N ILE A 64 2.73 1.09 -3.50
CA ILE A 64 1.53 1.08 -4.35
C ILE A 64 1.64 0.00 -5.43
N LEU A 65 2.79 -0.12 -6.09
CA LEU A 65 3.01 -1.15 -7.10
C LEU A 65 2.88 -2.56 -6.51
N LEU A 66 3.55 -2.80 -5.39
CA LEU A 66 3.64 -4.14 -4.81
C LEU A 66 2.38 -4.56 -4.06
N ASP A 67 1.71 -3.63 -3.40
CA ASP A 67 0.53 -3.93 -2.59
C ASP A 67 -0.78 -3.73 -3.36
N GLN A 68 -0.99 -2.56 -3.95
CA GLN A 68 -2.27 -2.22 -4.58
C GLN A 68 -2.38 -2.68 -6.03
N PHE A 69 -1.42 -2.34 -6.87
CA PHE A 69 -1.48 -2.71 -8.29
C PHE A 69 -1.39 -4.22 -8.50
N SER A 70 -0.65 -4.93 -7.65
CA SER A 70 -0.62 -6.39 -7.71
C SER A 70 -2.02 -6.98 -7.54
N ARG A 71 -2.80 -6.45 -6.62
CA ARG A 71 -4.17 -6.91 -6.40
C ARG A 71 -5.08 -6.58 -7.59
N ASN A 72 -4.92 -5.41 -8.19
CA ASN A 72 -5.69 -5.04 -9.38
C ASN A 72 -5.38 -5.92 -10.59
N LEU A 73 -4.09 -6.26 -10.78
CA LEU A 73 -3.63 -7.02 -11.96
C LEU A 73 -3.94 -8.52 -11.85
N TYR A 74 -3.93 -9.06 -10.64
CA TYR A 74 -3.98 -10.51 -10.41
C TYR A 74 -5.16 -10.92 -9.53
N ARG A 75 -6.31 -10.26 -9.66
CA ARG A 75 -7.51 -10.59 -8.88
C ARG A 75 -7.84 -12.07 -8.99
N GLU A 76 -8.24 -12.66 -7.88
CA GLU A 76 -8.62 -14.07 -7.79
C GLU A 76 -7.46 -15.04 -8.07
N ASP A 77 -6.23 -14.55 -8.10
CA ASP A 77 -5.01 -15.34 -8.30
C ASP A 77 -4.13 -15.18 -7.07
N PRO A 78 -3.55 -16.27 -6.53
CA PRO A 78 -2.62 -16.17 -5.40
C PRO A 78 -1.45 -15.22 -5.65
N LYS A 79 -1.10 -14.98 -6.91
CA LYS A 79 -0.05 -14.04 -7.30
C LYS A 79 -0.32 -12.62 -6.77
N SER A 80 -1.60 -12.27 -6.56
CA SER A 80 -1.98 -10.95 -6.03
C SER A 80 -1.37 -10.68 -4.65
N TYR A 81 -1.06 -11.73 -3.89
CA TYR A 81 -0.49 -11.63 -2.54
C TYR A 81 0.99 -11.98 -2.48
N SER A 82 1.61 -12.33 -3.62
CA SER A 82 2.98 -12.84 -3.65
C SER A 82 4.02 -11.84 -3.17
N GLN A 83 3.70 -10.55 -3.20
CA GLN A 83 4.63 -9.48 -2.82
C GLN A 83 4.33 -8.87 -1.45
N ASP A 84 3.40 -9.44 -0.68
CA ASP A 84 2.98 -8.87 0.60
C ASP A 84 4.14 -8.81 1.60
N THR A 85 4.98 -9.84 1.67
CA THR A 85 6.13 -9.85 2.58
C THR A 85 7.13 -8.73 2.22
N LYS A 86 7.42 -8.58 0.93
CA LYS A 86 8.34 -7.52 0.47
C LYS A 86 7.77 -6.14 0.81
N ALA A 87 6.49 -5.92 0.55
CA ALA A 87 5.83 -4.65 0.85
C ALA A 87 5.86 -4.36 2.35
N ARG A 88 5.59 -5.37 3.17
CA ARG A 88 5.60 -5.21 4.64
C ARG A 88 6.98 -4.81 5.16
N LEU A 89 8.03 -5.46 4.68
CA LEU A 89 9.40 -5.14 5.10
C LEU A 89 9.80 -3.74 4.64
N LEU A 90 9.40 -3.35 3.44
CA LEU A 90 9.65 -2.02 2.89
C LEU A 90 9.01 -0.94 3.78
N VAL A 91 7.76 -1.16 4.20
CA VAL A 91 7.04 -0.22 5.07
C VAL A 91 7.70 -0.14 6.46
N THR A 92 8.06 -1.27 7.04
CA THR A 92 8.70 -1.30 8.35
C THR A 92 9.99 -0.48 8.33
N GLU A 93 10.81 -0.65 7.30
CA GLU A 93 12.04 0.11 7.15
C GLU A 93 11.77 1.61 6.94
N GLY A 94 10.75 1.94 6.12
CA GLY A 94 10.40 3.33 5.87
C GLY A 94 9.88 4.05 7.10
N VAL A 95 9.11 3.34 7.94
CA VAL A 95 8.65 3.91 9.21
C VAL A 95 9.84 4.20 10.12
N ASP A 96 10.81 3.30 10.18
CA ASP A 96 12.04 3.51 10.96
C ASP A 96 12.85 4.71 10.47
N ARG A 97 12.78 4.99 9.17
CA ARG A 97 13.44 6.15 8.55
C ARG A 97 12.62 7.44 8.68
N GLN A 98 11.47 7.38 9.37
CA GLN A 98 10.58 8.53 9.59
C GLN A 98 9.92 9.06 8.31
N TYR A 99 9.69 8.20 7.34
CA TYR A 99 9.02 8.57 6.08
C TYR A 99 7.60 9.07 6.29
N LEU A 100 6.89 8.60 7.34
CA LEU A 100 5.53 9.05 7.59
C LEU A 100 5.46 10.55 7.87
N ASP A 101 6.51 11.14 8.41
CA ASP A 101 6.56 12.59 8.65
C ASP A 101 6.58 13.39 7.34
N GLU A 102 7.01 12.78 6.24
CA GLU A 102 7.10 13.42 4.93
C GLU A 102 5.89 13.16 4.04
N LEU A 103 4.93 12.35 4.50
CA LEU A 103 3.75 11.97 3.74
C LEU A 103 2.51 12.64 4.34
N ASP A 104 1.49 12.91 3.50
CA ASP A 104 0.21 13.42 4.02
C ASP A 104 -0.65 12.26 4.56
N VAL A 105 -1.80 12.59 5.16
CA VAL A 105 -2.66 11.60 5.82
C VAL A 105 -3.15 10.53 4.84
N SER A 106 -3.52 10.90 3.63
CA SER A 106 -3.98 9.95 2.62
C SER A 106 -2.85 9.02 2.20
N GLU A 107 -1.67 9.58 1.97
CA GLU A 107 -0.48 8.81 1.60
C GLU A 107 -0.06 7.85 2.72
N ARG A 108 -0.15 8.29 3.96
CA ARG A 108 0.17 7.46 5.14
C ARG A 108 -0.70 6.21 5.21
N LEU A 109 -1.99 6.35 4.92
CA LEU A 109 -2.89 5.21 4.94
C LEU A 109 -2.42 4.12 3.96
N PHE A 110 -2.16 4.49 2.71
CA PHE A 110 -1.71 3.52 1.72
C PHE A 110 -0.32 2.97 2.01
N TYR A 111 0.55 3.78 2.60
CA TYR A 111 1.87 3.30 3.02
C TYR A 111 1.77 2.23 4.10
N LEU A 112 0.80 2.35 5.01
CA LEU A 112 0.62 1.42 6.13
C LEU A 112 -0.23 0.19 5.80
N LEU A 113 -0.92 0.17 4.66
CA LEU A 113 -1.77 -0.96 4.30
C LEU A 113 -1.07 -2.33 4.33
N PRO A 114 0.19 -2.47 3.90
CA PRO A 114 0.85 -3.78 4.02
C PRO A 114 0.89 -4.33 5.45
N LEU A 115 1.00 -3.46 6.45
CA LEU A 115 0.93 -3.88 7.86
C LEU A 115 -0.50 -4.21 8.27
N ILE A 116 -1.47 -3.47 7.75
CA ILE A 116 -2.89 -3.71 8.01
C ILE A 116 -3.34 -5.05 7.41
N HIS A 117 -2.81 -5.40 6.24
CA HIS A 117 -3.12 -6.67 5.56
C HIS A 117 -2.39 -7.87 6.16
N SER A 118 -1.38 -7.63 6.98
CA SER A 118 -0.58 -8.70 7.57
C SER A 118 -1.41 -9.63 8.45
N GLU A 119 -1.07 -10.91 8.47
CA GLU A 119 -1.67 -11.89 9.37
C GLU A 119 -0.94 -11.98 10.71
N ASP A 120 0.15 -11.24 10.90
CA ASP A 120 0.92 -11.20 12.13
C ASP A 120 0.27 -10.21 13.11
N LEU A 121 -0.10 -10.71 14.29
CA LEU A 121 -0.73 -9.86 15.33
C LEU A 121 0.19 -8.76 15.82
N GLN A 122 1.51 -8.97 15.79
CA GLN A 122 2.46 -7.92 16.17
C GLN A 122 2.40 -6.75 15.20
N ASP A 123 2.23 -7.02 13.91
CA ASP A 123 2.07 -5.97 12.91
C ASP A 123 0.80 -5.17 13.16
N HIS A 124 -0.30 -5.82 13.56
CA HIS A 124 -1.54 -5.11 13.89
C HIS A 124 -1.40 -4.24 15.13
N SER A 125 -0.71 -4.74 16.15
CA SER A 125 -0.41 -3.94 17.34
C SER A 125 0.42 -2.71 16.97
N TYR A 126 1.42 -2.90 16.15
CA TYR A 126 2.30 -1.83 15.67
C TYR A 126 1.50 -0.79 14.86
N VAL A 127 0.68 -1.24 13.90
CA VAL A 127 -0.07 -0.32 13.06
C VAL A 127 -1.15 0.43 13.84
N ASN A 128 -1.71 -0.16 14.90
CA ASN A 128 -2.63 0.56 15.78
C ASN A 128 -1.94 1.75 16.44
N GLN A 129 -0.71 1.56 16.92
CA GLN A 129 0.07 2.65 17.51
C GLN A 129 0.39 3.73 16.48
N LEU A 130 0.81 3.33 15.28
CA LEU A 130 1.13 4.27 14.21
C LEU A 130 -0.11 5.03 13.74
N GLY A 131 -1.25 4.34 13.63
CA GLY A 131 -2.49 4.95 13.21
C GLY A 131 -2.95 6.05 14.15
N ASP A 132 -2.85 5.82 15.45
CA ASP A 132 -3.24 6.81 16.45
C ASP A 132 -2.41 8.09 16.38
N VAL A 133 -1.17 7.99 15.87
CA VAL A 133 -0.30 9.17 15.71
C VAL A 133 -0.45 9.79 14.32
N PHE A 134 -0.48 8.97 13.25
CA PHE A 134 -0.29 9.44 11.88
C PHE A 134 -1.57 9.48 11.04
N LEU A 135 -2.63 8.76 11.44
CA LEU A 135 -3.88 8.70 10.67
C LEU A 135 -5.05 9.41 11.35
N LYS A 136 -4.86 9.91 12.55
CA LYS A 136 -5.93 10.49 13.37
C LYS A 136 -6.67 11.63 12.67
N GLU A 137 -5.99 12.38 11.81
CA GLU A 137 -6.58 13.50 11.08
C GLU A 137 -7.47 13.07 9.91
N ASN A 138 -7.44 11.79 9.53
CA ASN A 138 -8.31 11.29 8.46
C ASN A 138 -9.76 11.28 8.96
N PRO A 139 -10.71 11.93 8.24
CA PRO A 139 -12.12 11.95 8.68
C PRO A 139 -12.75 10.57 8.86
N ASN A 140 -12.22 9.55 8.16
CA ASN A 140 -12.71 8.18 8.23
C ASN A 140 -11.88 7.28 9.15
N TYR A 141 -10.98 7.85 9.96
CA TYR A 141 -10.04 7.07 10.76
C TYR A 141 -10.74 6.02 11.64
N GLU A 142 -11.83 6.38 12.31
CA GLU A 142 -12.54 5.44 13.18
C GLU A 142 -13.09 4.23 12.41
N ASN A 143 -13.64 4.47 11.23
CA ASN A 143 -14.13 3.39 10.36
C ASN A 143 -12.98 2.52 9.83
N ILE A 144 -11.89 3.14 9.46
CA ILE A 144 -10.68 2.46 8.98
C ILE A 144 -10.13 1.57 10.09
N LYS A 145 -10.00 2.12 11.30
CA LYS A 145 -9.49 1.40 12.47
C LYS A 145 -10.40 0.22 12.82
N LYS A 146 -11.71 0.40 12.74
CA LYS A 146 -12.66 -0.68 12.97
C LYS A 146 -12.47 -1.81 11.96
N SER A 147 -12.26 -1.48 10.69
CA SER A 147 -12.06 -2.46 9.62
C SER A 147 -10.85 -3.34 9.91
N TRP A 148 -9.72 -2.77 10.26
CA TRP A 148 -8.54 -3.58 10.57
C TRP A 148 -8.67 -4.30 11.92
N GLY A 149 -9.43 -3.75 12.86
CA GLY A 149 -9.75 -4.44 14.11
C GLY A 149 -10.55 -5.70 13.88
N ASP A 150 -11.52 -5.66 12.96
CA ASP A 150 -12.31 -6.83 12.57
C ASP A 150 -11.44 -7.90 11.93
N HIS A 151 -10.48 -7.51 11.09
CA HIS A 151 -9.51 -8.42 10.49
C HIS A 151 -8.66 -9.10 11.57
N MET A 152 -8.23 -8.35 12.57
CA MET A 152 -7.46 -8.86 13.71
C MET A 152 -8.24 -9.90 14.52
N VAL A 153 -9.56 -9.71 14.70
CA VAL A 153 -10.42 -10.68 15.36
C VAL A 153 -10.44 -12.00 14.60
N VAL A 154 -10.53 -11.95 13.27
CA VAL A 154 -10.48 -13.14 12.42
C VAL A 154 -9.16 -13.87 12.59
N ILE A 155 -8.04 -13.17 12.61
CA ILE A 155 -6.71 -13.77 12.80
C ILE A 155 -6.62 -14.46 14.16
N LYS A 156 -7.07 -13.82 15.23
CA LYS A 156 -7.04 -14.40 16.58
C LYS A 156 -7.89 -15.66 16.69
N LYS A 157 -9.01 -15.70 15.96
CA LYS A 157 -9.95 -16.82 16.03
C LYS A 157 -9.52 -18.00 15.17
N PHE A 158 -8.97 -17.77 14.00
CA PHE A 158 -8.70 -18.79 12.99
C PHE A 158 -7.22 -18.91 12.58
N GLY A 159 -6.41 -17.99 12.98
CA GLY A 159 -5.00 -17.97 12.65
C GLY A 159 -4.17 -18.84 13.52
#